data_f40b30fbfcf21482160053fd16f836b6
#
_entry.id   f40b30fbfcf21482160053fd16f836b6
#
_cell.length_a   1.000
_cell.length_b   1.000
_cell.length_c   1.000
_cell.angle_alpha   90.00
_cell.angle_beta   90.00
_cell.angle_gamma   90.00
#
_symmetry.space_group_name_H-M   'P 1'
#
loop_
_entity.id
_entity.type
_entity.pdbx_description
1 polymer ?
#
loop_
_entity_poly.entity_id
_entity_poly.type
_entity_poly.pdbx_seq_one_letter_code
_entity_poly.pdbx_strand_id
1 'polypeptide(L)'
;MKKIFKPARKLHKWLGYLLGIQILAWLLGGLVMSAIPLEKVHGKHLATRTLVNPFKSSDYVASIDNIVSQVTNPTKITFAHFLSTPLITVTSEGNPQSFNGMTGQPFKAPNKQQIIANAHAHLLIDAQPVSTILLGLGPRESGYKKDVWKVQFNDTFNTTLYLSSDTGKVITVRSTLWRIFDFFWMLHIMDYDERENFNNPLLISFAATSVLFCLTGFLLLLQNIRIKRRFK
;
A
#
# COMPACT_ATOMS: atom_id res chain seq x y z
N MET A 1 -33.94 1.56 -39.08
CA MET A 1 -32.53 1.71 -38.58
C MET A 1 -32.01 3.15 -38.55
N LYS A 2 -32.32 4.05 -39.50
CA LYS A 2 -31.90 5.47 -39.45
C LYS A 2 -32.35 6.24 -38.18
N LYS A 3 -33.47 5.83 -37.57
CA LYS A 3 -34.03 6.49 -36.36
C LYS A 3 -33.18 6.32 -35.09
N ILE A 4 -32.31 5.29 -34.97
CA ILE A 4 -31.47 5.01 -33.79
C ILE A 4 -30.18 5.83 -33.78
N PHE A 5 -29.65 6.15 -34.95
CA PHE A 5 -28.33 6.80 -35.04
C PHE A 5 -28.32 8.30 -34.62
N LYS A 6 -29.44 9.01 -34.83
CA LYS A 6 -29.54 10.41 -34.37
C LYS A 6 -29.48 10.54 -32.85
N PRO A 7 -30.31 9.81 -32.08
CA PRO A 7 -30.22 9.86 -30.60
C PRO A 7 -28.89 9.29 -30.11
N ALA A 8 -28.34 8.21 -30.69
CA ALA A 8 -27.02 7.68 -30.30
C ALA A 8 -25.90 8.72 -30.45
N ARG A 9 -25.89 9.50 -31.53
CA ARG A 9 -24.91 10.57 -31.73
C ARG A 9 -25.04 11.68 -30.70
N LYS A 10 -26.28 12.10 -30.39
CA LYS A 10 -26.53 13.12 -29.37
C LYS A 10 -26.09 12.62 -27.99
N LEU A 11 -26.45 11.39 -27.64
CA LEU A 11 -26.06 10.77 -26.36
C LEU A 11 -24.54 10.63 -26.26
N HIS A 12 -23.89 10.07 -27.27
CA HIS A 12 -22.42 9.92 -27.28
C HIS A 12 -21.71 11.25 -27.11
N LYS A 13 -22.16 12.33 -27.77
CA LYS A 13 -21.59 13.66 -27.62
C LYS A 13 -21.69 14.17 -26.17
N TRP A 14 -22.87 14.05 -25.54
CA TRP A 14 -23.07 14.51 -24.18
C TRP A 14 -22.31 13.67 -23.16
N LEU A 15 -22.30 12.35 -23.34
CA LEU A 15 -21.48 11.46 -22.51
C LEU A 15 -19.99 11.79 -22.64
N GLY A 16 -19.52 12.11 -23.87
CA GLY A 16 -18.14 12.55 -24.08
C GLY A 16 -17.78 13.82 -23.32
N TYR A 17 -18.66 14.81 -23.26
CA TYR A 17 -18.41 16.01 -22.44
C TYR A 17 -18.41 15.71 -20.94
N LEU A 18 -19.31 14.84 -20.48
CA LEU A 18 -19.41 14.48 -19.07
C LEU A 18 -18.21 13.64 -18.59
N LEU A 19 -17.81 12.64 -19.41
CA LEU A 19 -16.83 11.64 -19.03
C LEU A 19 -15.41 11.95 -19.49
N GLY A 20 -15.23 12.89 -20.45
CA GLY A 20 -13.97 13.05 -21.17
C GLY A 20 -12.75 13.29 -20.28
N ILE A 21 -12.87 14.17 -19.28
CA ILE A 21 -11.79 14.47 -18.34
C ILE A 21 -11.45 13.25 -17.48
N GLN A 22 -12.47 12.55 -16.96
CA GLN A 22 -12.26 11.38 -16.13
C GLN A 22 -11.69 10.19 -16.91
N ILE A 23 -12.15 9.96 -18.14
CA ILE A 23 -11.57 8.93 -19.03
C ILE A 23 -10.11 9.24 -19.30
N LEU A 24 -9.76 10.50 -19.56
CA LEU A 24 -8.37 10.91 -19.75
C LEU A 24 -7.54 10.66 -18.47
N ALA A 25 -8.07 11.00 -17.30
CA ALA A 25 -7.42 10.72 -16.01
C ALA A 25 -7.22 9.22 -15.77
N TRP A 26 -8.19 8.37 -16.15
CA TRP A 26 -8.07 6.92 -16.08
C TRP A 26 -6.99 6.37 -17.02
N LEU A 27 -6.94 6.85 -18.26
CA LEU A 27 -5.93 6.43 -19.23
C LEU A 27 -4.51 6.84 -18.78
N LEU A 28 -4.35 8.08 -18.31
CA LEU A 28 -3.06 8.55 -17.77
C LEU A 28 -2.67 7.77 -16.50
N GLY A 29 -3.62 7.58 -15.58
CA GLY A 29 -3.40 6.78 -14.38
C GLY A 29 -3.02 5.34 -14.72
N GLY A 30 -3.75 4.70 -15.64
CA GLY A 30 -3.44 3.36 -16.11
C GLY A 30 -2.06 3.26 -16.76
N LEU A 31 -1.67 4.27 -17.55
CA LEU A 31 -0.33 4.34 -18.15
C LEU A 31 0.76 4.44 -17.06
N VAL A 32 0.62 5.34 -16.10
CA VAL A 32 1.56 5.49 -14.98
C VAL A 32 1.66 4.19 -14.18
N MET A 33 0.51 3.61 -13.82
CA MET A 33 0.47 2.37 -13.03
C MET A 33 1.04 1.16 -13.77
N SER A 34 0.90 1.09 -15.08
CA SER A 34 1.46 0.00 -15.90
C SER A 34 2.94 0.18 -16.21
N ALA A 35 3.42 1.44 -16.31
CA ALA A 35 4.82 1.74 -16.63
C ALA A 35 5.76 1.56 -15.43
N ILE A 36 5.25 1.66 -14.19
CA ILE A 36 6.07 1.58 -12.99
C ILE A 36 5.92 0.20 -12.35
N PRO A 37 7.00 -0.60 -12.24
CA PRO A 37 6.94 -1.89 -11.57
C PRO A 37 6.47 -1.75 -10.11
N LEU A 38 5.48 -2.55 -9.71
CA LEU A 38 4.86 -2.48 -8.38
C LEU A 38 5.86 -2.67 -7.23
N GLU A 39 6.92 -3.43 -7.47
CA GLU A 39 8.01 -3.61 -6.51
C GLU A 39 8.76 -2.32 -6.20
N LYS A 40 8.95 -1.46 -7.22
CA LYS A 40 9.55 -0.13 -7.05
C LYS A 40 8.59 0.80 -6.31
N VAL A 41 7.29 0.74 -6.62
CA VAL A 41 6.26 1.50 -5.89
C VAL A 41 6.27 1.13 -4.40
N HIS A 42 6.35 -0.16 -4.08
CA HIS A 42 6.41 -0.64 -2.70
C HIS A 42 7.75 -0.40 -1.99
N GLY A 43 8.72 0.22 -2.67
CA GLY A 43 10.01 0.58 -2.09
C GLY A 43 10.94 -0.61 -1.79
N LYS A 44 10.74 -1.77 -2.45
CA LYS A 44 11.59 -2.96 -2.24
C LYS A 44 13.07 -2.73 -2.59
N HIS A 45 13.36 -1.75 -3.43
CA HIS A 45 14.72 -1.34 -3.78
C HIS A 45 15.32 -0.30 -2.82
N LEU A 46 14.51 0.26 -1.92
CA LEU A 46 14.92 1.29 -0.97
C LEU A 46 15.14 0.71 0.42
N ALA A 47 14.27 -0.21 0.84
CA ALA A 47 14.39 -0.88 2.13
C ALA A 47 13.69 -2.24 2.12
N THR A 48 14.23 -3.18 2.90
CA THR A 48 13.57 -4.44 3.18
C THR A 48 12.64 -4.33 4.39
N ARG A 49 11.49 -5.03 4.36
CA ARG A 49 10.60 -5.10 5.53
C ARG A 49 11.01 -6.17 6.51
N THR A 50 11.83 -7.12 6.08
CA THR A 50 12.26 -8.25 6.91
C THR A 50 13.75 -8.44 6.71
N LEU A 51 14.50 -8.39 7.78
CA LEU A 51 15.90 -8.77 7.77
C LEU A 51 15.99 -10.30 7.77
N VAL A 52 16.78 -10.84 6.87
CA VAL A 52 17.06 -12.28 6.84
C VAL A 52 18.20 -12.56 7.80
N ASN A 53 17.85 -12.89 9.03
CA ASN A 53 18.80 -13.39 10.00
C ASN A 53 18.71 -14.92 10.01
N PRO A 54 19.83 -15.66 9.91
CA PRO A 54 19.79 -17.11 10.03
C PRO A 54 19.27 -17.48 11.42
N PHE A 55 18.29 -18.38 11.46
CA PHE A 55 17.79 -18.89 12.73
C PHE A 55 18.87 -19.74 13.40
N LYS A 56 19.21 -19.38 14.64
CA LYS A 56 20.10 -20.15 15.49
C LYS A 56 19.35 -20.51 16.76
N SER A 57 19.18 -21.79 17.04
CA SER A 57 18.52 -22.25 18.27
C SER A 57 19.21 -21.74 19.54
N SER A 58 20.52 -21.51 19.49
CA SER A 58 21.31 -20.93 20.57
C SER A 58 20.89 -19.51 20.97
N ASP A 59 20.20 -18.80 20.10
CA ASP A 59 19.74 -17.44 20.36
C ASP A 59 18.44 -17.44 21.20
N TYR A 60 17.78 -18.59 21.31
CA TYR A 60 16.49 -18.75 21.97
C TYR A 60 16.57 -19.76 23.12
N VAL A 61 17.29 -19.37 24.18
CA VAL A 61 17.51 -20.23 25.36
C VAL A 61 16.44 -20.09 26.43
N ALA A 62 15.57 -19.08 26.33
CA ALA A 62 14.45 -18.91 27.25
C ALA A 62 13.44 -20.05 27.11
N SER A 63 12.90 -20.53 28.23
CA SER A 63 11.85 -21.56 28.22
C SER A 63 10.59 -21.07 27.53
N ILE A 64 10.22 -21.73 26.44
CA ILE A 64 8.99 -21.44 25.70
C ILE A 64 7.77 -21.65 26.58
N ASP A 65 7.75 -22.71 27.40
CA ASP A 65 6.64 -23.01 28.32
C ASP A 65 6.41 -21.88 29.32
N ASN A 66 7.50 -21.31 29.85
CA ASN A 66 7.42 -20.18 30.77
C ASN A 66 6.93 -18.90 30.06
N ILE A 67 7.26 -18.70 28.79
CA ILE A 67 6.78 -17.55 28.02
C ILE A 67 5.30 -17.73 27.68
N VAL A 68 4.91 -18.91 27.21
CA VAL A 68 3.54 -19.23 26.81
C VAL A 68 2.58 -19.16 28.00
N SER A 69 3.01 -19.61 29.20
CA SER A 69 2.19 -19.53 30.42
C SER A 69 1.89 -18.09 30.87
N GLN A 70 2.62 -17.11 30.41
CA GLN A 70 2.36 -15.68 30.69
C GLN A 70 1.27 -15.07 29.79
N VAL A 71 0.83 -15.81 28.76
CA VAL A 71 -0.13 -15.30 27.76
C VAL A 71 -1.40 -16.17 27.80
N THR A 72 -2.54 -15.54 27.98
CA THR A 72 -3.84 -16.23 27.99
C THR A 72 -4.21 -16.65 26.56
N ASN A 73 -4.65 -17.91 26.37
CA ASN A 73 -5.09 -18.46 25.09
C ASN A 73 -4.11 -18.21 23.91
N PRO A 74 -2.86 -18.66 24.00
CA PRO A 74 -1.88 -18.48 22.94
C PRO A 74 -2.28 -19.26 21.68
N THR A 75 -2.26 -18.59 20.52
CA THR A 75 -2.66 -19.18 19.22
C THR A 75 -1.50 -19.34 18.27
N LYS A 76 -0.43 -18.54 18.44
CA LYS A 76 0.71 -18.53 17.52
C LYS A 76 1.98 -18.08 18.23
N ILE A 77 3.09 -18.75 17.94
CA ILE A 77 4.44 -18.33 18.34
C ILE A 77 5.24 -17.96 17.08
N THR A 78 5.98 -16.86 17.13
CA THR A 78 6.83 -16.40 16.05
C THR A 78 8.20 -16.01 16.60
N PHE A 79 9.24 -16.47 15.95
CA PHE A 79 10.63 -16.10 16.24
C PHE A 79 11.07 -14.98 15.30
N ALA A 80 11.71 -13.96 15.85
CA ALA A 80 12.18 -12.79 15.11
C ALA A 80 13.43 -12.21 15.79
N HIS A 81 14.00 -11.17 15.20
CA HIS A 81 15.04 -10.36 15.82
C HIS A 81 14.66 -8.88 15.75
N PHE A 82 15.03 -8.17 16.79
CA PHE A 82 15.11 -6.72 16.78
C PHE A 82 16.55 -6.31 17.00
N LEU A 83 17.21 -5.81 15.95
CA LEU A 83 18.66 -5.67 15.89
C LEU A 83 19.35 -7.01 16.24
N SER A 84 20.18 -7.02 17.30
CA SER A 84 20.84 -8.23 17.79
C SER A 84 20.02 -9.01 18.83
N THR A 85 18.86 -8.51 19.25
CA THR A 85 18.04 -9.15 20.28
C THR A 85 17.09 -10.16 19.67
N PRO A 86 17.17 -11.46 20.02
CA PRO A 86 16.20 -12.45 19.61
C PRO A 86 14.86 -12.20 20.31
N LEU A 87 13.76 -12.28 19.56
CA LEU A 87 12.42 -12.07 20.06
C LEU A 87 11.56 -13.33 19.86
N ILE A 88 10.81 -13.69 20.89
CA ILE A 88 9.73 -14.65 20.83
C ILE A 88 8.41 -13.86 20.95
N THR A 89 7.60 -13.87 19.91
CA THR A 89 6.30 -13.20 19.92
C THR A 89 5.20 -14.24 20.02
N VAL A 90 4.39 -14.14 21.06
CA VAL A 90 3.22 -14.98 21.30
C VAL A 90 1.98 -14.15 20.98
N THR A 91 1.12 -14.65 20.10
CA THR A 91 -0.12 -13.99 19.72
C THR A 91 -1.30 -14.68 20.39
N SER A 92 -2.16 -13.89 21.02
CA SER A 92 -3.43 -14.32 21.62
C SER A 92 -4.55 -13.45 21.07
N GLU A 93 -5.57 -14.05 20.46
CA GLU A 93 -6.75 -13.34 19.93
C GLU A 93 -6.38 -12.14 19.04
N GLY A 94 -5.29 -12.26 18.26
CA GLY A 94 -4.79 -11.18 17.41
C GLY A 94 -3.88 -10.15 18.09
N ASN A 95 -3.70 -10.22 19.41
CA ASN A 95 -2.82 -9.34 20.17
C ASN A 95 -1.44 -9.97 20.38
N PRO A 96 -0.37 -9.47 19.73
CA PRO A 96 0.98 -10.00 19.89
C PRO A 96 1.63 -9.44 21.16
N GLN A 97 2.26 -10.30 21.95
CA GLN A 97 3.15 -9.95 23.05
C GLN A 97 4.55 -10.48 22.73
N SER A 98 5.56 -9.62 22.86
CA SER A 98 6.94 -9.99 22.54
C SER A 98 7.78 -10.13 23.79
N PHE A 99 8.65 -11.13 23.77
CA PHE A 99 9.55 -11.49 24.86
C PHE A 99 10.97 -11.59 24.32
N ASN A 100 11.95 -11.30 25.17
CA ASN A 100 13.34 -11.51 24.83
C ASN A 100 13.64 -13.02 24.79
N GLY A 101 14.12 -13.52 23.67
CA GLY A 101 14.36 -14.94 23.44
C GLY A 101 15.48 -15.55 24.28
N MET A 102 16.37 -14.72 24.86
CA MET A 102 17.41 -15.19 25.76
C MET A 102 16.97 -15.24 27.22
N THR A 103 16.20 -14.23 27.67
CA THR A 103 15.85 -14.09 29.09
C THR A 103 14.44 -14.50 29.44
N GLY A 104 13.54 -14.61 28.46
CA GLY A 104 12.12 -14.85 28.67
C GLY A 104 11.33 -13.67 29.26
N GLN A 105 11.99 -12.55 29.49
CA GLN A 105 11.33 -11.35 30.01
C GLN A 105 10.54 -10.63 28.91
N PRO A 106 9.44 -9.92 29.25
CA PRO A 106 8.72 -9.08 28.30
C PRO A 106 9.68 -8.11 27.61
N PHE A 107 9.54 -8.01 26.29
CA PHE A 107 10.38 -7.11 25.49
C PHE A 107 9.95 -5.67 25.74
N LYS A 108 10.89 -4.83 26.11
CA LYS A 108 10.65 -3.39 26.32
C LYS A 108 10.58 -2.68 24.97
N ALA A 109 9.60 -1.80 24.81
CA ALA A 109 9.47 -0.95 23.65
C ALA A 109 10.79 -0.23 23.32
N PRO A 110 11.23 -0.25 22.05
CA PRO A 110 12.51 0.34 21.67
C PRO A 110 12.47 1.87 21.76
N ASN A 111 13.58 2.44 22.22
CA ASN A 111 13.74 3.87 22.25
C ASN A 111 14.06 4.46 20.84
N LYS A 112 14.05 5.80 20.74
CA LYS A 112 14.28 6.52 19.48
C LYS A 112 15.60 6.13 18.80
N GLN A 113 16.69 5.97 19.55
CA GLN A 113 18.01 5.61 19.00
C GLN A 113 18.02 4.20 18.43
N GLN A 114 17.40 3.26 19.13
CA GLN A 114 17.24 1.87 18.68
C GLN A 114 16.35 1.80 17.42
N ILE A 115 15.30 2.61 17.36
CA ILE A 115 14.45 2.71 16.15
C ILE A 115 15.23 3.25 14.96
N ILE A 116 16.07 4.28 15.15
CA ILE A 116 16.92 4.81 14.09
C ILE A 116 17.90 3.74 13.61
N ALA A 117 18.59 3.05 14.52
CA ALA A 117 19.52 1.99 14.18
C ALA A 117 18.82 0.84 13.43
N ASN A 118 17.63 0.44 13.90
CA ASN A 118 16.83 -0.60 13.24
C ASN A 118 16.35 -0.16 11.85
N ALA A 119 15.84 1.06 11.72
CA ALA A 119 15.43 1.60 10.42
C ALA A 119 16.60 1.64 9.42
N HIS A 120 17.78 2.04 9.88
CA HIS A 120 18.99 2.05 9.06
C HIS A 120 19.42 0.63 8.63
N ALA A 121 19.31 -0.36 9.52
CA ALA A 121 19.61 -1.76 9.18
C ALA A 121 18.69 -2.33 8.09
N HIS A 122 17.48 -1.78 7.94
CA HIS A 122 16.54 -2.18 6.89
C HIS A 122 16.77 -1.46 5.55
N LEU A 123 17.57 -0.39 5.49
CA LEU A 123 17.87 0.32 4.24
C LEU A 123 18.73 -0.52 3.30
N LEU A 124 18.45 -0.38 2.01
CA LEU A 124 19.23 -0.95 0.90
C LEU A 124 19.99 0.16 0.14
N ILE A 125 19.86 1.39 0.59
CA ILE A 125 20.48 2.59 0.03
C ILE A 125 21.30 3.30 1.11
N ASP A 126 22.28 4.10 0.70
CA ASP A 126 23.02 4.96 1.64
C ASP A 126 22.24 6.26 1.84
N ALA A 127 21.62 6.39 3.00
CA ALA A 127 20.85 7.59 3.37
C ALA A 127 20.85 7.78 4.89
N GLN A 128 20.81 9.05 5.31
CA GLN A 128 20.81 9.40 6.75
C GLN A 128 19.40 9.80 7.21
N PRO A 129 19.01 9.46 8.44
CA PRO A 129 17.73 9.86 9.00
C PRO A 129 17.71 11.37 9.26
N VAL A 130 16.76 12.08 8.70
CA VAL A 130 16.54 13.53 8.90
C VAL A 130 15.44 13.82 9.91
N SER A 131 14.50 12.89 10.09
CA SER A 131 13.41 13.05 11.05
C SER A 131 13.00 11.70 11.62
N THR A 132 12.83 11.64 12.94
CA THR A 132 12.33 10.46 13.65
C THR A 132 11.35 10.90 14.72
N ILE A 133 10.07 10.55 14.51
CA ILE A 133 8.95 11.03 15.32
C ILE A 133 8.06 9.85 15.68
N LEU A 134 7.63 9.75 16.95
CA LEU A 134 6.58 8.84 17.38
C LEU A 134 5.22 9.50 17.16
N LEU A 135 4.34 8.84 16.44
CA LEU A 135 2.98 9.29 16.12
C LEU A 135 1.99 8.41 16.89
N GLY A 136 1.10 9.02 17.67
CA GLY A 136 0.01 8.30 18.35
C GLY A 136 -1.00 7.71 17.36
N LEU A 137 -1.25 8.43 16.24
CA LEU A 137 -1.99 7.91 15.09
C LEU A 137 -1.16 8.19 13.83
N GLY A 138 -0.80 7.14 13.14
CA GLY A 138 -0.08 7.25 11.88
C GLY A 138 -0.97 7.76 10.75
N PRO A 139 -0.37 8.38 9.72
CA PRO A 139 -1.11 8.85 8.56
C PRO A 139 -1.61 7.66 7.71
N ARG A 140 -2.43 7.95 6.69
CA ARG A 140 -2.91 6.97 5.71
C ARG A 140 -1.78 6.11 5.11
N GLU A 141 -0.60 6.69 4.86
CA GLU A 141 0.59 5.97 4.37
C GLU A 141 0.98 4.78 5.27
N SER A 142 0.68 4.83 6.56
CA SER A 142 0.91 3.75 7.52
C SER A 142 -0.32 2.85 7.75
N GLY A 143 -1.44 3.12 7.06
CA GLY A 143 -2.72 2.47 7.28
C GLY A 143 -3.36 2.88 8.61
N TYR A 144 -3.21 4.14 9.02
CA TYR A 144 -3.76 4.69 10.28
C TYR A 144 -3.39 3.88 11.52
N LYS A 145 -2.23 3.21 11.51
CA LYS A 145 -1.76 2.43 12.66
C LYS A 145 -1.51 3.34 13.85
N LYS A 146 -1.91 2.88 15.04
CA LYS A 146 -1.63 3.55 16.29
C LYS A 146 -0.17 3.33 16.70
N ASP A 147 0.38 4.30 17.41
CA ASP A 147 1.69 4.24 18.06
C ASP A 147 2.80 3.76 17.10
N VAL A 148 3.05 4.54 16.05
CA VAL A 148 4.06 4.22 15.03
C VAL A 148 5.20 5.22 15.01
N TRP A 149 6.41 4.72 14.88
CA TRP A 149 7.57 5.54 14.56
C TRP A 149 7.59 5.85 13.07
N LYS A 150 7.73 7.12 12.73
CA LYS A 150 8.02 7.61 11.39
C LYS A 150 9.48 8.00 11.32
N VAL A 151 10.27 7.31 10.47
CA VAL A 151 11.68 7.61 10.20
C VAL A 151 11.80 8.04 8.75
N GLN A 152 12.21 9.28 8.50
CA GLN A 152 12.40 9.84 7.16
C GLN A 152 13.88 10.02 6.86
N PHE A 153 14.28 9.70 5.63
CA PHE A 153 15.67 9.74 5.16
C PHE A 153 15.87 10.83 4.10
N ASN A 154 17.13 11.26 3.92
CA ASN A 154 17.54 12.34 3.02
C ASN A 154 17.87 11.89 1.59
N ASP A 155 17.33 10.76 1.17
CA ASP A 155 17.52 10.27 -0.19
C ASP A 155 16.63 11.00 -1.22
N THR A 156 16.95 10.85 -2.50
CA THR A 156 16.23 11.48 -3.63
C THR A 156 14.73 11.13 -3.65
N PHE A 157 14.36 9.98 -3.09
CA PHE A 157 12.97 9.50 -3.08
C PHE A 157 12.21 9.88 -1.80
N ASN A 158 12.83 10.60 -0.86
CA ASN A 158 12.26 10.93 0.46
C ASN A 158 11.71 9.67 1.14
N THR A 159 12.56 8.64 1.21
CA THR A 159 12.21 7.35 1.79
C THR A 159 11.77 7.52 3.24
N THR A 160 10.65 6.91 3.56
CA THR A 160 10.04 6.97 4.88
C THR A 160 9.69 5.55 5.33
N LEU A 161 10.22 5.14 6.48
CA LEU A 161 9.87 3.89 7.13
C LEU A 161 8.89 4.17 8.26
N TYR A 162 7.84 3.36 8.34
CA TYR A 162 6.93 3.32 9.48
C TYR A 162 7.18 2.03 10.24
N LEU A 163 7.48 2.16 11.55
CA LEU A 163 7.82 1.04 12.42
C LEU A 163 6.89 0.99 13.64
N SER A 164 6.58 -0.22 14.11
CA SER A 164 5.82 -0.42 15.34
C SER A 164 6.57 0.16 16.53
N SER A 165 5.87 0.87 17.42
CA SER A 165 6.44 1.35 18.68
C SER A 165 6.86 0.23 19.60
N ASP A 166 6.13 -0.89 19.61
CA ASP A 166 6.31 -1.97 20.56
C ASP A 166 7.46 -2.90 20.19
N THR A 167 7.58 -3.21 18.90
CA THR A 167 8.53 -4.23 18.43
C THR A 167 9.61 -3.68 17.51
N GLY A 168 9.49 -2.44 17.05
CA GLY A 168 10.36 -1.88 16.00
C GLY A 168 10.19 -2.52 14.62
N LYS A 169 9.23 -3.41 14.44
CA LYS A 169 8.97 -4.08 13.15
C LYS A 169 8.60 -3.05 12.07
N VAL A 170 9.21 -3.14 10.90
CA VAL A 170 8.86 -2.30 9.76
C VAL A 170 7.46 -2.66 9.26
N ILE A 171 6.53 -1.73 9.39
CA ILE A 171 5.14 -1.84 8.93
C ILE A 171 5.08 -1.60 7.44
N THR A 172 5.68 -0.49 7.00
CA THR A 172 5.66 -0.11 5.58
C THR A 172 6.80 0.82 5.21
N VAL A 173 7.17 0.78 3.93
CA VAL A 173 8.14 1.66 3.27
C VAL A 173 7.38 2.54 2.30
N ARG A 174 7.61 3.84 2.34
CA ARG A 174 6.99 4.83 1.46
C ARG A 174 8.05 5.73 0.84
N SER A 175 7.76 6.23 -0.35
CA SER A 175 8.64 7.11 -1.10
C SER A 175 7.83 8.12 -1.91
N THR A 176 8.48 9.10 -2.51
CA THR A 176 7.84 10.02 -3.47
C THR A 176 7.18 9.26 -4.62
N LEU A 177 7.83 8.18 -5.09
CA LEU A 177 7.27 7.33 -6.15
C LEU A 177 5.95 6.67 -5.71
N TRP A 178 5.90 6.17 -4.46
CA TRP A 178 4.67 5.62 -3.90
C TRP A 178 3.57 6.68 -3.83
N ARG A 179 3.88 7.93 -3.44
CA ARG A 179 2.90 9.02 -3.31
C ARG A 179 2.33 9.44 -4.66
N ILE A 180 3.18 9.46 -5.71
CA ILE A 180 2.75 9.71 -7.09
C ILE A 180 1.82 8.59 -7.56
N PHE A 181 2.22 7.33 -7.39
CA PHE A 181 1.41 6.17 -7.76
C PHE A 181 0.06 6.19 -7.04
N ASP A 182 0.05 6.44 -5.74
CA ASP A 182 -1.14 6.49 -4.90
C ASP A 182 -2.10 7.64 -5.29
N PHE A 183 -1.57 8.77 -5.78
CA PHE A 183 -2.38 9.85 -6.34
C PHE A 183 -3.13 9.39 -7.60
N PHE A 184 -2.45 8.73 -8.55
CA PHE A 184 -3.11 8.19 -9.74
C PHE A 184 -4.07 7.04 -9.41
N TRP A 185 -3.73 6.24 -8.42
CA TRP A 185 -4.59 5.21 -7.87
C TRP A 185 -5.90 5.79 -7.32
N MET A 186 -5.83 6.84 -6.54
CA MET A 186 -6.98 7.59 -6.03
C MET A 186 -7.91 8.06 -7.16
N LEU A 187 -7.34 8.65 -8.20
CA LEU A 187 -8.10 9.11 -9.37
C LEU A 187 -8.74 7.94 -10.12
N HIS A 188 -8.04 6.80 -10.19
CA HIS A 188 -8.50 5.62 -10.91
C HIS A 188 -9.69 4.94 -10.23
N ILE A 189 -9.63 4.76 -8.92
CA ILE A 189 -10.72 4.13 -8.16
C ILE A 189 -11.79 5.11 -7.71
N MET A 190 -11.58 6.44 -7.93
CA MET A 190 -12.49 7.51 -7.54
C MET A 190 -12.87 7.49 -6.05
N ASP A 191 -11.99 6.98 -5.22
CA ASP A 191 -12.08 7.06 -3.76
C ASP A 191 -11.06 8.09 -3.26
N TYR A 192 -11.56 9.28 -2.98
CA TYR A 192 -10.73 10.45 -2.64
C TYR A 192 -10.37 10.52 -1.16
N ASP A 193 -10.94 9.67 -0.33
CA ASP A 193 -10.72 9.64 1.12
C ASP A 193 -9.74 8.52 1.50
N GLU A 194 -10.21 7.30 1.66
CA GLU A 194 -9.40 6.17 2.14
C GLU A 194 -8.55 5.53 1.05
N ARG A 195 -8.99 5.61 -0.22
CA ARG A 195 -8.33 5.03 -1.41
C ARG A 195 -8.25 3.50 -1.39
N GLU A 196 -9.23 2.87 -0.78
CA GLU A 196 -9.31 1.42 -0.61
C GLU A 196 -10.64 0.84 -1.10
N ASN A 197 -11.69 1.67 -1.24
CA ASN A 197 -13.03 1.23 -1.59
C ASN A 197 -13.24 1.18 -3.10
N PHE A 198 -13.17 -0.03 -3.66
CA PHE A 198 -13.47 -0.32 -5.08
C PHE A 198 -14.96 -0.42 -5.40
N ASN A 199 -15.81 -0.46 -4.40
CA ASN A 199 -17.26 -0.61 -4.57
C ASN A 199 -18.02 0.69 -4.25
N ASN A 200 -17.34 1.84 -4.40
CA ASN A 200 -17.99 3.12 -4.16
C ASN A 200 -18.97 3.46 -5.30
N PRO A 201 -20.10 4.13 -4.98
CA PRO A 201 -21.14 4.45 -5.96
C PRO A 201 -20.65 5.34 -7.11
N LEU A 202 -19.65 6.18 -6.87
CA LEU A 202 -19.09 7.07 -7.88
C LEU A 202 -18.37 6.29 -8.98
N LEU A 203 -17.48 5.37 -8.59
CA LEU A 203 -16.78 4.49 -9.52
C LEU A 203 -17.75 3.62 -10.33
N ILE A 204 -18.74 3.02 -9.67
CA ILE A 204 -19.76 2.18 -10.33
C ILE A 204 -20.54 3.00 -11.37
N SER A 205 -20.99 4.21 -11.00
CA SER A 205 -21.75 5.08 -11.89
C SER A 205 -20.95 5.52 -13.11
N PHE A 206 -19.69 5.92 -12.90
CA PHE A 206 -18.78 6.29 -13.99
C PHE A 206 -18.45 5.12 -14.90
N ALA A 207 -18.19 3.94 -14.33
CA ALA A 207 -17.89 2.73 -15.10
C ALA A 207 -19.10 2.34 -15.98
N ALA A 208 -20.31 2.30 -15.42
CA ALA A 208 -21.53 2.00 -16.16
C ALA A 208 -21.79 3.02 -17.29
N THR A 209 -21.60 4.31 -17.00
CA THR A 209 -21.78 5.39 -17.97
C THR A 209 -20.72 5.34 -19.07
N SER A 210 -19.48 4.98 -18.73
CA SER A 210 -18.39 4.76 -19.69
C SER A 210 -18.65 3.58 -20.64
N VAL A 211 -19.22 2.48 -20.13
CA VAL A 211 -19.67 1.37 -20.98
C VAL A 211 -20.73 1.84 -21.97
N LEU A 212 -21.72 2.61 -21.52
CA LEU A 212 -22.74 3.17 -22.39
C LEU A 212 -22.14 4.11 -23.45
N PHE A 213 -21.18 4.93 -23.07
CA PHE A 213 -20.41 5.78 -24.00
C PHE A 213 -19.71 4.96 -25.08
N CYS A 214 -19.00 3.89 -24.71
CA CYS A 214 -18.34 2.99 -25.64
C CYS A 214 -19.35 2.32 -26.60
N LEU A 215 -20.47 1.82 -26.08
CA LEU A 215 -21.52 1.18 -26.90
C LEU A 215 -22.10 2.16 -27.93
N THR A 216 -22.36 3.41 -27.53
CA THR A 216 -22.84 4.43 -28.49
C THR A 216 -21.78 4.73 -29.55
N GLY A 217 -20.49 4.77 -29.20
CA GLY A 217 -19.40 4.91 -30.15
C GLY A 217 -19.32 3.77 -31.16
N PHE A 218 -19.42 2.51 -30.72
CA PHE A 218 -19.48 1.36 -31.61
C PHE A 218 -20.66 1.41 -32.57
N LEU A 219 -21.84 1.81 -32.12
CA LEU A 219 -23.01 1.97 -32.99
C LEU A 219 -22.73 3.00 -34.10
N LEU A 220 -22.07 4.11 -33.78
CA LEU A 220 -21.71 5.14 -34.77
C LEU A 220 -20.65 4.64 -35.76
N LEU A 221 -19.68 3.84 -35.34
CA LEU A 221 -18.71 3.21 -36.23
C LEU A 221 -19.38 2.25 -37.23
N LEU A 222 -20.33 1.41 -36.75
CA LEU A 222 -21.11 0.49 -37.60
C LEU A 222 -21.93 1.25 -38.65
N GLN A 223 -22.46 2.43 -38.31
CA GLN A 223 -23.14 3.29 -39.29
C GLN A 223 -22.20 3.67 -40.43
N ASN A 224 -20.98 4.07 -40.11
CA ASN A 224 -20.00 4.57 -41.09
C ASN A 224 -19.52 3.46 -42.05
N ILE A 225 -19.34 2.23 -41.56
CA ILE A 225 -18.99 1.05 -42.37
C ILE A 225 -20.13 0.72 -43.37
N ARG A 226 -21.37 0.81 -42.96
CA ARG A 226 -22.55 0.53 -43.82
C ARG A 226 -22.73 1.59 -44.92
N ILE A 227 -22.42 2.85 -44.62
CA ILE A 227 -22.46 3.93 -45.63
C ILE A 227 -21.42 3.67 -46.74
N LYS A 228 -20.16 3.34 -46.37
CA LYS A 228 -19.11 3.03 -47.37
C LYS A 228 -19.41 1.84 -48.26
N ARG A 229 -20.13 0.80 -47.76
CA ARG A 229 -20.53 -0.36 -48.56
C ARG A 229 -21.68 -0.09 -49.53
N ARG A 230 -22.44 1.00 -49.37
CA ARG A 230 -23.53 1.39 -50.30
C ARG A 230 -23.04 2.25 -51.46
N PHE A 231 -21.83 2.77 -51.41
CA PHE A 231 -21.20 3.62 -52.45
C PHE A 231 -20.07 2.88 -53.21
N LYS A 232 -19.95 1.57 -53.05
CA LYS A 232 -19.22 0.63 -53.90
C LYS A 232 -20.24 -0.29 -54.58
#